data_7575014ab00946797bcf77fdd1b7ca56
#
_entry.id   7575014ab00946797bcf77fdd1b7ca56
#
_cell.length_a   1.000
_cell.length_b   1.000
_cell.length_c   1.000
_cell.angle_alpha   90.00
_cell.angle_beta   90.00
_cell.angle_gamma   90.00
#
_symmetry.space_group_name_H-M   'P 1'
#
loop_
_entity.id
_entity.type
_entity.pdbx_description
1 polymer ?
#
loop_
_entity_poly.entity_id
_entity_poly.type
_entity_poly.pdbx_seq_one_letter_code
_entity_poly.pdbx_strand_id
1 'polypeptide(L)'
;MTDRRRAAAVIIRDGHVLMVRERGRGPSGRHDGHEYWTLPGGGVEPGESAEQAVVREVAEEVGLAGRSVRHLYDAPHPAGWTACFAVEVAPGEPRLGVDPGLDCDCPRMTGLSWVPLPRSSASEGLMVPVLLMATPAGPPTSSS
;
A
#
# COMPACT_ATOMS: atom_id res chain seq x y z
N MET A 1 -5.28 24.96 2.75
CA MET A 1 -4.66 23.86 2.68
C MET A 1 -5.44 22.72 3.13
N THR A 2 -5.62 21.79 2.37
CA THR A 2 -6.45 20.77 2.76
C THR A 2 -5.63 19.62 3.10
N ASP A 3 -6.03 18.90 4.07
CA ASP A 3 -5.38 17.71 4.46
C ASP A 3 -5.64 16.70 3.39
N ARG A 4 -4.64 16.09 2.89
CA ARG A 4 -4.84 15.01 1.97
C ARG A 4 -4.98 13.75 2.78
N ARG A 5 -6.07 13.10 2.62
CA ARG A 5 -6.29 11.83 3.29
C ARG A 5 -5.97 10.71 2.33
N ARG A 6 -5.31 9.70 2.84
CA ARG A 6 -4.97 8.52 2.08
C ARG A 6 -5.48 7.30 2.82
N ALA A 7 -5.65 6.20 2.12
CA ALA A 7 -6.06 4.95 2.74
C ALA A 7 -5.11 3.87 2.27
N ALA A 8 -4.71 3.00 3.17
CA ALA A 8 -3.78 1.93 2.85
C ALA A 8 -4.30 0.61 3.41
N ALA A 9 -3.97 -0.47 2.74
CA ALA A 9 -4.48 -1.78 3.07
C ALA A 9 -3.41 -2.68 3.64
N VAL A 10 -3.72 -3.32 4.75
CA VAL A 10 -2.88 -4.37 5.32
C VAL A 10 -3.56 -5.67 4.94
N ILE A 11 -2.99 -6.37 3.98
CA ILE A 11 -3.54 -7.62 3.49
C ILE A 11 -2.59 -8.72 3.90
N ILE A 12 -3.05 -9.60 4.78
CA ILE A 12 -2.21 -10.64 5.35
C ILE A 12 -2.58 -12.00 4.79
N ARG A 13 -1.57 -12.76 4.44
CA ARG A 13 -1.78 -14.14 3.98
C ARG A 13 -0.58 -14.95 4.44
N ASP A 14 -0.86 -16.01 5.20
CA ASP A 14 0.20 -16.92 5.67
C ASP A 14 1.37 -16.22 6.34
N GLY A 15 1.06 -15.26 7.19
CA GLY A 15 2.12 -14.56 7.94
C GLY A 15 2.89 -13.54 7.13
N HIS A 16 2.39 -13.19 5.96
CA HIS A 16 3.04 -12.20 5.10
C HIS A 16 2.07 -11.08 4.80
N VAL A 17 2.59 -9.90 4.57
CA VAL A 17 1.79 -8.74 4.20
C VAL A 17 2.11 -8.38 2.75
N LEU A 18 1.08 -8.04 2.00
CA LEU A 18 1.26 -7.69 0.60
C LEU A 18 1.75 -6.26 0.49
N MET A 19 2.84 -6.07 -0.23
CA MET A 19 3.39 -4.73 -0.44
C MET A 19 3.62 -4.47 -1.92
N VAL A 20 3.56 -3.21 -2.28
CA VAL A 20 3.75 -2.76 -3.65
C VAL A 20 5.05 -1.99 -3.70
N ARG A 21 5.86 -2.23 -4.70
CA ARG A 21 7.05 -1.43 -4.92
C ARG A 21 6.68 -0.28 -5.84
N GLU A 22 6.98 0.91 -5.41
CA GLU A 22 6.68 2.11 -6.18
C GLU A 22 7.94 2.89 -6.45
N ARG A 23 7.90 3.69 -7.48
CA ARG A 23 9.00 4.56 -7.84
C ARG A 23 8.52 5.99 -7.73
N GLY A 24 9.22 6.79 -6.97
CA GLY A 24 8.86 8.19 -6.82
C GLY A 24 9.25 9.00 -8.04
N ARG A 25 8.87 10.27 -8.05
CA ARG A 25 9.21 11.13 -9.16
C ARG A 25 10.63 11.60 -9.02
N GLY A 26 11.36 11.56 -10.11
CA GLY A 26 12.70 12.10 -10.16
C GLY A 26 12.68 13.57 -10.53
N PRO A 27 13.83 14.18 -10.73
CA PRO A 27 13.92 15.61 -11.03
C PRO A 27 13.19 16.03 -12.30
N SER A 28 13.03 15.11 -13.23
CA SER A 28 12.34 15.45 -14.46
C SER A 28 10.84 15.32 -14.33
N GLY A 29 10.33 14.91 -13.19
CA GLY A 29 8.90 14.70 -13.01
C GLY A 29 8.45 13.32 -13.42
N ARG A 30 9.33 12.50 -13.96
CA ARG A 30 8.98 11.15 -14.33
C ARG A 30 9.15 10.23 -13.13
N HIS A 31 8.50 9.07 -13.16
CA HIS A 31 8.60 8.12 -12.06
C HIS A 31 9.89 7.31 -12.24
N ASP A 32 11.01 7.98 -12.10
CA ASP A 32 12.31 7.34 -12.22
C ASP A 32 13.19 7.67 -11.01
N GLY A 33 12.59 8.07 -9.92
CA GLY A 33 13.33 8.35 -8.70
C GLY A 33 13.54 7.10 -7.88
N HIS A 34 13.65 7.27 -6.58
CA HIS A 34 13.90 6.14 -5.69
C HIS A 34 12.73 5.18 -5.68
N GLU A 35 13.05 3.91 -5.59
CA GLU A 35 12.02 2.90 -5.39
C GLU A 35 11.84 2.67 -3.90
N TYR A 36 10.64 2.34 -3.49
CA TYR A 36 10.36 2.03 -2.09
C TYR A 36 9.17 1.06 -2.02
N TRP A 37 9.09 0.35 -0.92
CA TRP A 37 7.98 -0.59 -0.69
C TRP A 37 6.94 0.10 0.19
N THR A 38 5.69 -0.08 -0.14
CA THR A 38 4.61 0.52 0.64
C THR A 38 3.39 -0.39 0.59
N LEU A 39 2.43 -0.13 1.46
CA LEU A 39 1.17 -0.86 1.42
C LEU A 39 0.35 -0.39 0.24
N PRO A 40 -0.47 -1.27 -0.34
CA PRO A 40 -1.37 -0.82 -1.40
C PRO A 40 -2.29 0.26 -0.86
N GLY A 41 -2.55 1.27 -1.66
CA GLY A 41 -3.43 2.35 -1.24
C GLY A 41 -3.25 3.57 -2.07
N GLY A 42 -3.94 4.62 -1.68
CA GLY A 42 -3.85 5.88 -2.41
C GLY A 42 -4.75 6.92 -1.80
N GLY A 43 -5.00 7.98 -2.53
CA GLY A 43 -5.77 9.10 -2.03
C GLY A 43 -7.25 8.80 -1.94
N VAL A 44 -7.89 9.40 -0.95
CA VAL A 44 -9.33 9.32 -0.80
C VAL A 44 -9.93 10.40 -1.69
N GLU A 45 -10.85 10.02 -2.55
CA GLU A 45 -11.44 10.98 -3.50
C GLU A 45 -12.61 11.71 -2.89
N PRO A 46 -12.97 12.86 -3.43
CA PRO A 46 -14.10 13.60 -2.91
C PRO A 46 -15.36 12.75 -2.88
N GLY A 47 -16.06 12.79 -1.78
CA GLY A 47 -17.29 12.03 -1.64
C GLY A 47 -17.07 10.56 -1.27
N GLU A 48 -15.84 10.14 -1.14
CA GLU A 48 -15.54 8.75 -0.83
C GLU A 48 -15.11 8.64 0.62
N SER A 49 -15.50 7.59 1.30
CA SER A 49 -14.97 7.36 2.64
C SER A 49 -13.61 6.70 2.51
N ALA A 50 -12.84 6.69 3.59
CA ALA A 50 -11.55 6.03 3.55
C ALA A 50 -11.72 4.53 3.33
N GLU A 51 -12.77 3.92 3.88
CA GLU A 51 -13.05 2.52 3.66
C GLU A 51 -13.35 2.24 2.19
N GLN A 52 -14.10 3.11 1.56
CA GLN A 52 -14.39 2.93 0.15
C GLN A 52 -13.13 3.10 -0.69
N ALA A 53 -12.30 4.05 -0.29
CA ALA A 53 -11.07 4.31 -1.01
C ALA A 53 -10.13 3.11 -0.96
N VAL A 54 -10.01 2.48 0.21
CA VAL A 54 -9.06 1.38 0.32
C VAL A 54 -9.54 0.18 -0.50
N VAL A 55 -10.83 -0.07 -0.56
CA VAL A 55 -11.35 -1.17 -1.36
C VAL A 55 -11.10 -0.90 -2.85
N ARG A 56 -11.34 0.33 -3.27
CA ARG A 56 -11.10 0.71 -4.66
C ARG A 56 -9.63 0.58 -5.03
N GLU A 57 -8.75 1.07 -4.14
CA GLU A 57 -7.33 1.03 -4.43
C GLU A 57 -6.81 -0.41 -4.46
N VAL A 58 -7.31 -1.26 -3.59
CA VAL A 58 -6.89 -2.66 -3.61
C VAL A 58 -7.28 -3.30 -4.93
N ALA A 59 -8.48 -3.02 -5.42
CA ALA A 59 -8.90 -3.57 -6.69
C ALA A 59 -8.07 -3.03 -7.84
N GLU A 60 -7.78 -1.74 -7.81
CA GLU A 60 -7.03 -1.12 -8.91
C GLU A 60 -5.55 -1.49 -8.91
N GLU A 61 -4.95 -1.50 -7.74
CA GLU A 61 -3.52 -1.68 -7.68
C GLU A 61 -3.07 -3.14 -7.65
N VAL A 62 -3.79 -3.99 -6.97
CA VAL A 62 -3.35 -5.37 -6.83
C VAL A 62 -4.39 -6.39 -7.32
N GLY A 63 -5.48 -5.93 -7.85
CA GLY A 63 -6.45 -6.82 -8.50
C GLY A 63 -7.20 -7.74 -7.56
N LEU A 64 -7.32 -7.38 -6.31
CA LEU A 64 -8.02 -8.22 -5.34
C LEU A 64 -9.32 -7.57 -4.91
N ALA A 65 -10.31 -8.37 -4.62
CA ALA A 65 -11.61 -7.85 -4.19
C ALA A 65 -11.69 -7.87 -2.68
N GLY A 66 -11.83 -6.69 -2.07
CA GLY A 66 -11.96 -6.60 -0.63
C GLY A 66 -13.30 -7.11 -0.15
N ARG A 67 -13.29 -7.91 0.90
CA ARG A 67 -14.50 -8.46 1.48
C ARG A 67 -14.85 -7.84 2.79
N SER A 68 -13.90 -7.48 3.59
CA SER A 68 -14.16 -6.79 4.83
C SER A 68 -13.02 -5.84 5.12
N VAL A 69 -13.33 -4.76 5.81
CA VAL A 69 -12.39 -3.69 6.06
C VAL A 69 -12.51 -3.30 7.51
N ARG A 70 -11.39 -3.22 8.23
CA ARG A 70 -11.39 -2.83 9.62
C ARG A 70 -10.26 -1.86 9.88
N HIS A 71 -10.58 -0.71 10.42
CA HIS A 71 -9.58 0.32 10.69
C HIS A 71 -8.59 -0.19 11.74
N LEU A 72 -7.31 0.00 11.49
CA LEU A 72 -6.25 -0.38 12.40
C LEU A 72 -5.63 0.84 13.08
N TYR A 73 -5.13 1.77 12.32
CA TYR A 73 -4.50 2.96 12.88
C TYR A 73 -4.33 4.01 11.79
N ASP A 74 -4.03 5.22 12.22
CA ASP A 74 -3.70 6.29 11.28
C ASP A 74 -2.22 6.58 11.37
N ALA A 75 -1.59 6.77 10.25
CA ALA A 75 -0.17 7.04 10.19
C ALA A 75 0.06 8.40 9.54
N PRO A 76 1.05 9.15 10.01
CA PRO A 76 1.34 10.44 9.41
C PRO A 76 1.89 10.28 8.00
N HIS A 77 1.60 11.25 7.16
CA HIS A 77 2.06 11.28 5.79
C HIS A 77 2.47 12.73 5.51
N PRO A 78 3.47 12.98 4.69
CA PRO A 78 3.91 14.36 4.44
C PRO A 78 2.79 15.31 4.06
N ALA A 79 1.75 14.81 3.41
CA ALA A 79 0.64 15.67 3.01
C ALA A 79 -0.58 15.51 3.91
N GLY A 80 -0.49 14.81 5.03
CA GLY A 80 -1.64 14.63 5.92
C GLY A 80 -1.58 13.30 6.64
N TRP A 81 -2.61 12.49 6.51
CA TRP A 81 -2.71 11.24 7.24
C TRP A 81 -3.11 10.11 6.32
N THR A 82 -2.66 8.92 6.67
CA THR A 82 -3.07 7.70 5.99
C THR A 82 -3.84 6.84 6.99
N ALA A 83 -5.05 6.50 6.64
CA ALA A 83 -5.83 5.57 7.45
C ALA A 83 -5.48 4.16 6.98
N CYS A 84 -5.01 3.32 7.89
CA CYS A 84 -4.59 1.97 7.56
C CYS A 84 -5.64 0.98 8.00
N PHE A 85 -6.03 0.10 7.10
CA PHE A 85 -7.10 -0.84 7.35
C PHE A 85 -6.66 -2.27 7.13
N ALA A 86 -7.13 -3.17 7.96
CA ALA A 86 -6.98 -4.59 7.68
C ALA A 86 -8.05 -4.92 6.64
N VAL A 87 -7.64 -5.48 5.52
CA VAL A 87 -8.57 -5.79 4.45
C VAL A 87 -8.51 -7.28 4.17
N GLU A 88 -9.65 -7.94 4.31
CA GLU A 88 -9.75 -9.34 3.92
C GLU A 88 -10.16 -9.35 2.48
N VAL A 89 -9.51 -10.16 1.67
CA VAL A 89 -9.78 -10.18 0.25
C VAL A 89 -10.30 -11.55 -0.16
N ALA A 90 -11.00 -11.57 -1.25
CA ALA A 90 -11.47 -12.83 -1.83
C ALA A 90 -10.28 -13.65 -2.29
N PRO A 91 -10.42 -14.95 -2.39
CA PRO A 91 -9.31 -15.78 -2.87
C PRO A 91 -8.85 -15.36 -4.25
N GLY A 92 -7.58 -15.47 -4.50
CA GLY A 92 -7.00 -15.09 -5.78
C GLY A 92 -5.58 -14.62 -5.60
N GLU A 93 -4.87 -14.52 -6.69
CA GLU A 93 -3.51 -14.04 -6.66
C GLU A 93 -3.46 -12.58 -7.03
N PRO A 94 -2.69 -11.79 -6.32
CA PRO A 94 -2.59 -10.37 -6.67
C PRO A 94 -1.87 -10.18 -8.00
N ARG A 95 -2.26 -9.13 -8.70
CA ARG A 95 -1.60 -8.74 -9.95
C ARG A 95 -1.42 -7.25 -9.92
N LEU A 96 -0.25 -6.81 -10.35
CA LEU A 96 0.03 -5.38 -10.38
C LEU A 96 -0.87 -4.72 -11.40
N GLY A 97 -1.58 -3.72 -10.99
CA GLY A 97 -2.46 -3.00 -11.88
C GLY A 97 -1.74 -1.93 -12.64
N VAL A 98 -2.47 -1.22 -13.46
CA VAL A 98 -1.95 -0.10 -14.22
C VAL A 98 -2.47 1.16 -13.55
N ASP A 99 -1.61 2.14 -13.38
CA ASP A 99 -2.02 3.38 -12.77
C ASP A 99 -2.77 4.19 -13.82
N PRO A 100 -4.08 4.36 -13.70
CA PRO A 100 -4.81 5.13 -14.70
C PRO A 100 -4.38 6.57 -14.63
N GLY A 101 -4.33 7.23 -15.73
CA GLY A 101 -3.98 8.63 -15.73
C GLY A 101 -2.50 8.91 -15.78
N LEU A 102 -1.67 7.88 -15.92
CA LEU A 102 -0.28 8.15 -16.04
C LEU A 102 -0.01 8.66 -17.43
N ASP A 103 0.70 9.76 -17.51
CA ASP A 103 1.01 10.34 -18.80
C ASP A 103 2.30 9.84 -19.38
N CYS A 104 3.05 9.06 -18.71
CA CYS A 104 4.33 8.62 -19.24
C CYS A 104 4.37 7.11 -19.26
N ASP A 105 5.35 6.57 -19.96
CA ASP A 105 5.51 5.13 -19.98
C ASP A 105 6.41 4.68 -18.85
N CYS A 106 6.49 5.44 -17.80
CA CYS A 106 7.29 5.12 -16.63
C CYS A 106 6.33 4.76 -15.49
N PRO A 107 6.00 3.53 -15.31
CA PRO A 107 4.99 3.15 -14.32
C PRO A 107 5.43 3.50 -12.92
N ARG A 108 4.47 3.97 -12.13
CA ARG A 108 4.71 4.29 -10.74
C ARG A 108 4.90 3.00 -9.94
N MET A 109 4.10 1.98 -10.23
CA MET A 109 4.21 0.72 -9.51
C MET A 109 5.06 -0.24 -10.29
N THR A 110 6.06 -0.82 -9.64
CA THR A 110 7.02 -1.65 -10.33
C THR A 110 7.08 -3.08 -9.81
N GLY A 111 6.35 -3.42 -8.79
CA GLY A 111 6.38 -4.80 -8.31
C GLY A 111 5.44 -5.07 -7.16
N LEU A 112 5.27 -6.32 -6.85
CA LEU A 112 4.49 -6.80 -5.73
C LEU A 112 5.30 -7.81 -4.98
N SER A 113 5.11 -7.91 -3.68
CA SER A 113 5.77 -8.93 -2.89
C SER A 113 4.98 -9.23 -1.63
N TRP A 114 4.99 -10.47 -1.20
CA TRP A 114 4.49 -10.85 0.10
C TRP A 114 5.69 -10.80 1.04
N VAL A 115 5.65 -9.90 2.00
CA VAL A 115 6.77 -9.65 2.88
C VAL A 115 6.49 -10.30 4.23
N PRO A 116 7.39 -11.11 4.76
CA PRO A 116 7.14 -11.77 6.04
C PRO A 116 6.96 -10.75 7.15
N LEU A 117 5.98 -10.99 7.99
CA LEU A 117 5.78 -10.13 9.13
C LEU A 117 6.74 -10.55 10.23
N PRO A 118 7.16 -9.62 11.05
CA PRO A 118 8.03 -9.97 12.16
C PRO A 118 7.31 -10.94 13.08
N ARG A 119 8.02 -11.94 13.53
CA ARG A 119 7.41 -12.84 14.44
C ARG A 119 7.59 -12.33 15.79
N SER A 120 7.00 -11.38 16.22
CA SER A 120 7.21 -10.91 17.53
C SER A 120 6.15 -11.44 18.37
N SER A 121 6.38 -11.32 19.57
CA SER A 121 5.43 -11.80 20.46
C SER A 121 4.23 -10.98 20.37
N ALA A 122 4.32 -9.94 19.82
CA ALA A 122 3.20 -9.11 19.86
C ALA A 122 2.37 -9.51 18.80
N SER A 123 2.67 -10.54 18.29
CA SER A 123 1.90 -10.94 17.27
C SER A 123 0.52 -10.90 17.47
N GLU A 124 0.15 -10.91 18.55
CA GLU A 124 -1.20 -10.87 18.73
C GLU A 124 -1.69 -9.66 18.09
N GLY A 125 -1.06 -8.73 17.84
CA GLY A 125 -1.63 -7.60 17.31
C GLY A 125 -1.40 -7.47 15.90
N LEU A 126 -0.98 -8.14 15.13
CA LEU A 126 -0.86 -7.89 13.79
C LEU A 126 -0.50 -6.51 13.50
N MET A 127 0.40 -5.94 14.17
CA MET A 127 0.73 -4.62 13.92
C MET A 127 1.69 -4.55 12.80
N VAL A 128 1.35 -3.93 11.75
CA VAL A 128 2.29 -3.65 10.68
C VAL A 128 2.94 -2.34 11.04
N PRO A 129 4.21 -2.33 11.30
CA PRO A 129 4.87 -1.08 11.70
C PRO A 129 4.71 -0.03 10.64
N VAL A 130 4.51 1.18 11.10
CA VAL A 130 4.40 2.30 10.18
C VAL A 130 5.60 2.35 9.24
N LEU A 131 6.73 1.89 9.69
CA LEU A 131 7.91 1.92 8.87
C LEU A 131 7.77 1.12 7.58
N LEU A 132 6.91 0.15 7.57
CA LEU A 132 6.74 -0.62 6.35
C LEU A 132 6.04 0.16 5.28
N MET A 133 5.46 1.29 5.63
CA MET A 133 4.75 2.07 4.65
C MET A 133 5.67 2.90 3.78
N ALA A 134 6.92 3.00 4.10
CA ALA A 134 7.84 3.79 3.31
C ALA A 134 9.26 3.29 3.46
N THR A 135 9.45 2.04 3.21
CA THR A 135 10.78 1.47 3.34
C THR A 135 11.56 1.75 2.07
N PRO A 136 12.78 2.20 2.16
CA PRO A 136 13.56 2.44 0.96
C PRO A 136 13.68 1.18 0.14
N ALA A 137 13.85 1.34 -1.13
CA ALA A 137 13.88 0.22 -2.02
C ALA A 137 15.06 -0.66 -1.75
N GLY A 138 14.91 -1.84 -2.02
CA GLY A 138 15.85 -2.86 -1.85
C GLY A 138 15.02 -4.04 -1.73
N PRO A 139 15.50 -5.20 -2.00
CA PRO A 139 14.66 -6.36 -1.86
C PRO A 139 14.30 -6.40 -0.42
N PRO A 140 13.09 -6.66 -0.17
CA PRO A 140 12.65 -6.78 1.18
C PRO A 140 13.50 -7.87 1.68
N THR A 141 14.37 -7.60 2.29
CA THR A 141 15.28 -8.49 2.69
C THR A 141 14.92 -9.49 3.37
N SER A 142 14.38 -10.04 2.88
CA SER A 142 14.10 -11.08 3.31
C SER A 142 15.10 -11.71 3.87
N SER A 143 15.89 -11.53 3.60
CA SER A 143 16.82 -12.11 3.98
C SER A 143 16.89 -12.22 5.17
N SER A 144 16.52 -11.96 5.43
CA SER A 144 16.76 -12.27 6.44
C SER A 144 16.45 -12.59 7.04
#